data_3225c449f2a8d49c5af8358dff3a3e45
#
_entry.id   3225c449f2a8d49c5af8358dff3a3e45
#
_cell.length_a   1.000
_cell.length_b   1.000
_cell.length_c   1.000
_cell.angle_alpha   90.00
_cell.angle_beta   90.00
_cell.angle_gamma   90.00
#
_symmetry.space_group_name_H-M   'P 1'
#
loop_
_entity.id
_entity.type
_entity.pdbx_description
1 polymer ?
#
loop_
_entity_poly.entity_id
_entity_poly.type
_entity_poly.pdbx_seq_one_letter_code
_entity_poly.pdbx_strand_id
1 'polypeptide(L)'
;MADKKAQLIIEGSAPVELPVLSGTMGPDVVDVRGLTATGHFTFDPGFMSTASCESKITYIDGDKGVLLHRGYPIEQLAEKSDYLETCYLLLNGELPTAAQKEQFVGTIKNHTMVHEQLKTFFNGFRRDAHPMAVMCGVIGALSAFYHDSLDINNPKHREVSAHRLIAKMPTIAAMVYKYSKGEPMMYPRNDLNYAENFLHMMFNTPCETKPISPVLAKAMARIFILHADHEQNASTSTVRLAGSSGANPFACIASGIAALWGPAHGGANEAVLRMLDEIGDVSNIDKFVEKAKDKNDPFKLMGFGHRVYKNFDPRAKVMKQTCDEVLQELGINDPQLELAMKLEEIARHDPYFVERNLYPNVDFYSGIILKAIGIPTSMFTVIFALARTVGWISPWQEMLSGPYKLGRPRQLYTGHTQRDFTALKDRG
;
A
#
# COMPACT_ATOMS: atom_id res chain seq x y z
N MET A 1 -30.71 20.13 -3.61
CA MET A 1 -29.50 20.71 -4.20
C MET A 1 -29.83 20.95 -5.68
N ALA A 2 -29.45 22.11 -6.25
CA ALA A 2 -29.64 22.33 -7.69
C ALA A 2 -28.78 21.27 -8.40
N ASP A 3 -29.39 20.51 -9.33
CA ASP A 3 -28.71 19.51 -10.13
C ASP A 3 -27.70 20.22 -11.04
N LYS A 4 -26.43 20.28 -10.59
CA LYS A 4 -25.34 20.81 -11.40
C LYS A 4 -25.15 19.94 -12.64
N LYS A 5 -24.98 20.56 -13.79
CA LYS A 5 -24.73 19.87 -15.06
C LYS A 5 -23.50 20.47 -15.74
N ALA A 6 -22.74 19.62 -16.40
CA ALA A 6 -21.72 19.99 -17.37
C ALA A 6 -22.28 19.77 -18.78
N GLN A 7 -21.81 20.53 -19.78
CA GLN A 7 -22.10 20.29 -21.15
C GLN A 7 -20.81 19.94 -21.91
N LEU A 8 -20.86 18.82 -22.63
CA LEU A 8 -19.81 18.47 -23.59
C LEU A 8 -20.30 18.82 -25.00
N ILE A 9 -19.56 19.69 -25.69
CA ILE A 9 -19.81 20.10 -27.05
C ILE A 9 -18.76 19.46 -27.94
N ILE A 10 -19.20 18.62 -28.87
CA ILE A 10 -18.33 18.01 -29.88
C ILE A 10 -18.80 18.55 -31.24
N GLU A 11 -17.87 19.08 -32.06
CA GLU A 11 -18.17 19.63 -33.37
C GLU A 11 -18.95 18.63 -34.24
N GLY A 12 -20.04 19.07 -34.82
CA GLY A 12 -20.93 18.23 -35.64
C GLY A 12 -21.91 17.35 -34.85
N SER A 13 -21.98 17.47 -33.54
CA SER A 13 -22.89 16.71 -32.69
C SER A 13 -23.74 17.64 -31.79
N ALA A 14 -24.89 17.15 -31.34
CA ALA A 14 -25.69 17.90 -30.37
C ALA A 14 -24.94 17.92 -29.00
N PRO A 15 -25.04 19.02 -28.23
CA PRO A 15 -24.48 19.11 -26.90
C PRO A 15 -25.00 17.98 -26.00
N VAL A 16 -24.08 17.37 -25.23
CA VAL A 16 -24.39 16.29 -24.24
C VAL A 16 -24.40 16.88 -22.88
N GLU A 17 -25.52 16.80 -22.17
CA GLU A 17 -25.61 17.16 -20.76
C GLU A 17 -25.10 15.96 -19.88
N LEU A 18 -24.21 16.25 -18.95
CA LEU A 18 -23.62 15.28 -18.03
C LEU A 18 -23.88 15.72 -16.59
N PRO A 19 -24.32 14.83 -15.69
CA PRO A 19 -24.49 15.15 -14.29
C PRO A 19 -23.14 15.52 -13.64
N VAL A 20 -23.18 16.47 -12.71
CA VAL A 20 -22.04 16.79 -11.85
C VAL A 20 -22.34 16.29 -10.45
N LEU A 21 -21.50 15.40 -9.93
CA LEU A 21 -21.64 14.80 -8.62
C LEU A 21 -20.69 15.52 -7.65
N SER A 22 -21.19 15.84 -6.45
CA SER A 22 -20.41 16.47 -5.38
C SER A 22 -20.25 15.46 -4.24
N GLY A 23 -19.00 15.25 -3.80
CA GLY A 23 -18.70 14.48 -2.60
C GLY A 23 -18.93 15.29 -1.31
N THR A 24 -18.67 14.68 -0.18
CA THR A 24 -18.67 15.36 1.13
C THR A 24 -17.50 16.34 1.23
N MET A 25 -16.38 15.99 0.62
CA MET A 25 -15.15 16.76 0.53
C MET A 25 -14.52 16.56 -0.85
N GLY A 26 -13.62 17.47 -1.22
CA GLY A 26 -12.90 17.39 -2.49
C GLY A 26 -13.63 18.02 -3.68
N PRO A 27 -13.09 17.87 -4.89
CA PRO A 27 -13.66 18.47 -6.10
C PRO A 27 -14.93 17.76 -6.56
N ASP A 28 -15.77 18.48 -7.27
CA ASP A 28 -16.91 17.91 -8.02
C ASP A 28 -16.38 17.01 -9.16
N VAL A 29 -17.15 15.99 -9.52
CA VAL A 29 -16.83 15.10 -10.63
C VAL A 29 -17.94 15.09 -11.69
N VAL A 30 -17.56 14.97 -12.96
CA VAL A 30 -18.50 14.86 -14.07
C VAL A 30 -18.80 13.39 -14.33
N ASP A 31 -20.07 12.99 -14.25
CA ASP A 31 -20.49 11.63 -14.56
C ASP A 31 -20.52 11.40 -16.07
N VAL A 32 -19.48 10.76 -16.60
CA VAL A 32 -19.29 10.52 -18.03
C VAL A 32 -19.97 9.25 -18.55
N ARG A 33 -20.70 8.50 -17.71
CA ARG A 33 -21.34 7.23 -18.11
C ARG A 33 -22.33 7.41 -19.26
N GLY A 34 -22.95 8.58 -19.38
CA GLY A 34 -23.87 8.91 -20.46
C GLY A 34 -23.23 9.04 -21.86
N LEU A 35 -21.90 9.23 -21.94
CA LEU A 35 -21.21 9.41 -23.22
C LEU A 35 -21.29 8.19 -24.15
N THR A 36 -21.44 6.99 -23.58
CA THR A 36 -21.54 5.76 -24.38
C THR A 36 -22.72 5.78 -25.36
N ALA A 37 -23.82 6.48 -25.02
CA ALA A 37 -25.01 6.61 -25.87
C ALA A 37 -24.75 7.49 -27.11
N THR A 38 -23.73 8.33 -27.07
CA THR A 38 -23.34 9.21 -28.18
C THR A 38 -22.22 8.63 -29.07
N GLY A 39 -21.77 7.43 -28.77
CA GLY A 39 -20.64 6.79 -29.47
C GLY A 39 -19.25 7.29 -29.03
N HIS A 40 -19.17 8.17 -28.04
CA HIS A 40 -17.91 8.73 -27.57
C HIS A 40 -17.48 8.10 -26.22
N PHE A 41 -16.17 8.08 -25.98
CA PHE A 41 -15.55 7.64 -24.73
C PHE A 41 -14.49 8.66 -24.30
N THR A 42 -14.21 8.71 -22.99
CA THR A 42 -13.09 9.49 -22.46
C THR A 42 -11.76 8.76 -22.69
N PHE A 43 -10.69 9.51 -22.81
CA PHE A 43 -9.33 8.98 -22.88
C PHE A 43 -8.51 9.55 -21.72
N ASP A 44 -8.26 8.70 -20.72
CA ASP A 44 -7.51 9.07 -19.52
C ASP A 44 -6.64 7.87 -19.06
N PRO A 45 -5.49 7.63 -19.74
CA PRO A 45 -4.57 6.58 -19.34
C PRO A 45 -4.03 6.83 -17.93
N GLY A 46 -4.21 5.86 -17.02
CA GLY A 46 -3.74 5.97 -15.65
C GLY A 46 -4.68 6.72 -14.71
N PHE A 47 -5.90 7.07 -15.13
CA PHE A 47 -6.97 7.63 -14.30
C PHE A 47 -6.61 8.96 -13.60
N MET A 48 -5.82 9.82 -14.26
CA MET A 48 -5.36 11.09 -13.66
C MET A 48 -6.50 12.09 -13.40
N SER A 49 -7.59 12.01 -14.16
CA SER A 49 -8.76 12.88 -14.06
C SER A 49 -10.05 12.08 -13.86
N THR A 50 -9.96 10.81 -13.46
CA THR A 50 -11.11 9.91 -13.40
C THR A 50 -11.33 9.40 -11.99
N ALA A 51 -12.45 9.77 -11.37
CA ALA A 51 -12.96 9.11 -10.17
C ALA A 51 -13.57 7.76 -10.57
N SER A 52 -12.90 6.67 -10.20
CA SER A 52 -13.31 5.31 -10.58
C SER A 52 -14.39 4.71 -9.67
N CYS A 53 -14.66 5.32 -8.53
CA CYS A 53 -15.65 4.88 -7.55
C CYS A 53 -16.04 6.00 -6.59
N GLU A 54 -17.13 5.76 -5.87
CA GLU A 54 -17.45 6.46 -4.62
C GLU A 54 -16.87 5.66 -3.44
N SER A 55 -16.32 6.36 -2.44
CA SER A 55 -15.77 5.72 -1.23
C SER A 55 -15.97 6.62 -0.01
N LYS A 56 -16.17 5.98 1.15
CA LYS A 56 -16.27 6.62 2.48
C LYS A 56 -15.05 6.32 3.36
N ILE A 57 -14.00 5.72 2.80
CA ILE A 57 -12.89 5.15 3.59
C ILE A 57 -11.79 6.17 3.80
N THR A 58 -11.20 6.65 2.72
CA THR A 58 -10.04 7.54 2.80
C THR A 58 -10.24 8.79 1.94
N TYR A 59 -9.89 9.94 2.50
CA TYR A 59 -9.83 11.20 1.79
C TYR A 59 -8.42 11.77 1.83
N ILE A 60 -7.97 12.27 0.69
CA ILE A 60 -6.67 12.93 0.53
C ILE A 60 -6.86 14.31 -0.11
N ASP A 61 -6.26 15.31 0.51
CA ASP A 61 -6.04 16.63 -0.09
C ASP A 61 -4.53 16.86 -0.20
N GLY A 62 -4.00 16.61 -1.39
CA GLY A 62 -2.56 16.72 -1.62
C GLY A 62 -2.04 18.14 -1.56
N ASP A 63 -2.87 19.15 -1.86
CA ASP A 63 -2.49 20.56 -1.81
C ASP A 63 -2.38 21.07 -0.37
N LYS A 64 -3.23 20.55 0.52
CA LYS A 64 -3.22 20.88 1.95
C LYS A 64 -2.41 19.91 2.81
N GLY A 65 -1.93 18.80 2.27
CA GLY A 65 -1.24 17.78 3.04
C GLY A 65 -2.15 17.08 4.06
N VAL A 66 -3.38 16.77 3.66
CA VAL A 66 -4.39 16.11 4.51
C VAL A 66 -4.59 14.67 4.08
N LEU A 67 -4.59 13.75 5.04
CA LEU A 67 -4.95 12.34 4.88
C LEU A 67 -5.89 11.95 6.02
N LEU A 68 -7.10 11.54 5.67
CA LEU A 68 -8.12 11.13 6.64
C LEU A 68 -8.55 9.68 6.38
N HIS A 69 -8.61 8.89 7.46
CA HIS A 69 -9.25 7.58 7.45
C HIS A 69 -10.59 7.68 8.16
N ARG A 70 -11.69 7.47 7.44
CA ARG A 70 -13.06 7.64 7.96
C ARG A 70 -13.28 8.99 8.65
N GLY A 71 -12.59 10.04 8.17
CA GLY A 71 -12.64 11.38 8.75
C GLY A 71 -11.62 11.67 9.85
N TYR A 72 -10.91 10.67 10.35
CA TYR A 72 -9.87 10.85 11.38
C TYR A 72 -8.51 11.17 10.74
N PRO A 73 -7.80 12.23 11.18
CA PRO A 73 -6.46 12.54 10.69
C PRO A 73 -5.46 11.43 10.96
N ILE A 74 -4.65 11.08 9.94
CA ILE A 74 -3.72 9.95 10.02
C ILE A 74 -2.68 10.11 11.14
N GLU A 75 -2.23 11.33 11.39
CA GLU A 75 -1.29 11.63 12.46
C GLU A 75 -1.88 11.36 13.85
N GLN A 76 -3.18 11.63 14.05
CA GLN A 76 -3.85 11.32 15.31
C GLN A 76 -4.01 9.81 15.51
N LEU A 77 -4.32 9.08 14.44
CA LEU A 77 -4.40 7.61 14.50
C LEU A 77 -3.03 7.00 14.83
N ALA A 78 -1.96 7.49 14.21
CA ALA A 78 -0.61 7.00 14.46
C ALA A 78 -0.08 7.31 15.88
N GLU A 79 -0.56 8.41 16.50
CA GLU A 79 -0.16 8.79 17.84
C GLU A 79 -1.00 8.13 18.95
N LYS A 80 -2.31 7.94 18.73
CA LYS A 80 -3.29 7.61 19.77
C LYS A 80 -3.94 6.24 19.62
N SER A 81 -3.80 5.59 18.47
CA SER A 81 -4.42 4.31 18.14
C SER A 81 -3.37 3.19 18.05
N ASP A 82 -3.82 1.96 17.95
CA ASP A 82 -3.00 0.83 17.49
C ASP A 82 -3.46 0.35 16.10
N TYR A 83 -2.67 -0.53 15.48
CA TYR A 83 -2.96 -0.97 14.13
C TYR A 83 -4.30 -1.73 14.01
N LEU A 84 -4.65 -2.57 14.98
CA LEU A 84 -5.93 -3.32 14.94
C LEU A 84 -7.13 -2.40 15.15
N GLU A 85 -7.01 -1.37 15.96
CA GLU A 85 -8.04 -0.34 16.09
C GLU A 85 -8.24 0.44 14.79
N THR A 86 -7.13 0.78 14.10
CA THR A 86 -7.17 1.37 12.75
C THR A 86 -7.79 0.41 11.73
N CYS A 87 -7.48 -0.89 11.79
CA CYS A 87 -8.14 -1.90 10.96
C CYS A 87 -9.65 -1.94 11.20
N TYR A 88 -10.05 -1.94 12.46
CA TYR A 88 -11.47 -1.91 12.81
C TYR A 88 -12.17 -0.67 12.23
N LEU A 89 -11.57 0.50 12.40
CA LEU A 89 -12.09 1.76 11.86
C LEU A 89 -12.29 1.69 10.33
N LEU A 90 -11.29 1.23 9.60
CA LEU A 90 -11.36 1.15 8.13
C LEU A 90 -12.45 0.17 7.67
N LEU A 91 -12.60 -0.97 8.35
CA LEU A 91 -13.60 -1.99 8.02
C LEU A 91 -15.04 -1.58 8.39
N ASN A 92 -15.21 -0.97 9.56
CA ASN A 92 -16.54 -0.77 10.15
C ASN A 92 -17.04 0.69 10.09
N GLY A 93 -16.16 1.65 9.81
CA GLY A 93 -16.53 3.06 9.60
C GLY A 93 -16.40 3.95 10.82
N GLU A 94 -16.34 3.38 12.03
CA GLU A 94 -16.19 4.11 13.29
C GLU A 94 -15.13 3.46 14.19
N LEU A 95 -14.56 4.23 15.11
CA LEU A 95 -13.66 3.71 16.14
C LEU A 95 -14.41 2.73 17.06
N PRO A 96 -13.77 1.62 17.47
CA PRO A 96 -14.41 0.64 18.32
C PRO A 96 -14.63 1.17 19.74
N THR A 97 -15.73 0.76 20.38
CA THR A 97 -15.82 0.79 21.84
C THR A 97 -14.82 -0.19 22.45
N ALA A 98 -14.55 -0.09 23.76
CA ALA A 98 -13.63 -1.00 24.44
C ALA A 98 -14.02 -2.48 24.24
N ALA A 99 -15.30 -2.81 24.36
CA ALA A 99 -15.81 -4.17 24.16
C ALA A 99 -15.67 -4.65 22.70
N GLN A 100 -15.93 -3.79 21.73
CA GLN A 100 -15.75 -4.12 20.31
C GLN A 100 -14.27 -4.32 19.96
N LYS A 101 -13.39 -3.49 20.53
CA LYS A 101 -11.94 -3.64 20.35
C LYS A 101 -11.46 -4.98 20.92
N GLU A 102 -11.85 -5.32 22.15
CA GLU A 102 -11.50 -6.58 22.78
C GLU A 102 -11.96 -7.78 21.95
N GLN A 103 -13.22 -7.77 21.51
CA GLN A 103 -13.77 -8.82 20.65
C GLN A 103 -13.01 -8.93 19.32
N PHE A 104 -12.74 -7.82 18.66
CA PHE A 104 -12.02 -7.80 17.38
C PHE A 104 -10.59 -8.32 17.54
N VAL A 105 -9.86 -7.83 18.53
CA VAL A 105 -8.49 -8.28 18.84
C VAL A 105 -8.47 -9.78 19.15
N GLY A 106 -9.42 -10.27 19.95
CA GLY A 106 -9.59 -11.69 20.23
C GLY A 106 -9.85 -12.52 18.97
N THR A 107 -10.71 -12.03 18.08
CA THR A 107 -10.97 -12.67 16.79
C THR A 107 -9.71 -12.74 15.93
N ILE A 108 -8.96 -11.64 15.80
CA ILE A 108 -7.72 -11.63 15.03
C ILE A 108 -6.68 -12.60 15.62
N LYS A 109 -6.49 -12.59 16.94
CA LYS A 109 -5.55 -13.50 17.64
C LYS A 109 -5.88 -14.99 17.38
N ASN A 110 -7.15 -15.34 17.30
CA ASN A 110 -7.58 -16.71 17.01
C ASN A 110 -7.41 -17.14 15.54
N HIS A 111 -7.05 -16.22 14.64
CA HIS A 111 -6.84 -16.49 13.22
C HIS A 111 -5.38 -16.35 12.75
N THR A 112 -4.44 -16.08 13.64
CA THR A 112 -3.03 -15.79 13.29
C THR A 112 -2.27 -16.98 12.75
N MET A 113 -2.60 -18.21 13.20
CA MET A 113 -1.97 -19.43 12.68
C MET A 113 -2.41 -19.71 11.24
N VAL A 114 -1.47 -20.19 10.44
CA VAL A 114 -1.74 -20.71 9.10
C VAL A 114 -1.86 -22.23 9.14
N HIS A 115 -2.49 -22.81 8.10
CA HIS A 115 -2.58 -24.27 7.97
C HIS A 115 -1.17 -24.86 7.85
N GLU A 116 -0.87 -25.93 8.58
CA GLU A 116 0.47 -26.53 8.62
C GLU A 116 1.00 -26.97 7.23
N GLN A 117 0.12 -27.46 6.35
CA GLN A 117 0.51 -27.81 4.98
C GLN A 117 0.99 -26.61 4.16
N LEU A 118 0.66 -25.38 4.56
CA LEU A 118 1.18 -24.18 3.89
C LEU A 118 2.71 -24.14 3.95
N LYS A 119 3.34 -24.68 5.00
CA LYS A 119 4.79 -24.79 5.09
C LYS A 119 5.38 -25.63 3.95
N THR A 120 4.69 -26.68 3.54
CA THR A 120 5.12 -27.52 2.40
C THR A 120 5.08 -26.74 1.09
N PHE A 121 4.13 -25.82 0.93
CA PHE A 121 4.03 -24.97 -0.26
C PHE A 121 5.27 -24.09 -0.44
N PHE A 122 5.89 -23.63 0.66
CA PHE A 122 7.15 -22.86 0.61
C PHE A 122 8.29 -23.65 -0.05
N ASN A 123 8.32 -24.99 0.08
CA ASN A 123 9.35 -25.83 -0.50
C ASN A 123 9.37 -25.79 -2.05
N GLY A 124 8.31 -25.31 -2.68
CA GLY A 124 8.25 -25.08 -4.12
C GLY A 124 8.99 -23.81 -4.59
N PHE A 125 9.36 -22.92 -3.71
CA PHE A 125 10.11 -21.72 -4.04
C PHE A 125 11.61 -21.91 -3.85
N ARG A 126 12.40 -21.17 -4.62
CA ARG A 126 13.83 -21.04 -4.34
C ARG A 126 14.03 -20.15 -3.09
N ARG A 127 15.05 -20.45 -2.27
CA ARG A 127 15.33 -19.64 -1.07
C ARG A 127 15.78 -18.22 -1.39
N ASP A 128 16.40 -18.02 -2.55
CA ASP A 128 16.84 -16.71 -3.07
C ASP A 128 15.74 -16.00 -3.88
N ALA A 129 14.51 -16.54 -3.92
CA ALA A 129 13.38 -15.87 -4.54
C ALA A 129 13.07 -14.55 -3.84
N HIS A 130 12.67 -13.55 -4.63
CA HIS A 130 12.27 -12.26 -4.08
C HIS A 130 11.08 -12.43 -3.11
N PRO A 131 11.13 -11.88 -1.88
CA PRO A 131 10.10 -12.07 -0.87
C PRO A 131 8.68 -11.73 -1.35
N MET A 132 8.52 -10.71 -2.19
CA MET A 132 7.22 -10.34 -2.76
C MET A 132 6.66 -11.39 -3.73
N ALA A 133 7.52 -12.11 -4.46
CA ALA A 133 7.07 -13.21 -5.33
C ALA A 133 6.50 -14.36 -4.49
N VAL A 134 7.21 -14.71 -3.40
CA VAL A 134 6.75 -15.74 -2.45
C VAL A 134 5.45 -15.30 -1.78
N MET A 135 5.39 -14.06 -1.30
CA MET A 135 4.21 -13.48 -0.66
C MET A 135 2.97 -13.54 -1.57
N CYS A 136 3.12 -13.11 -2.83
CA CYS A 136 2.05 -13.14 -3.83
C CYS A 136 1.52 -14.56 -4.05
N GLY A 137 2.42 -15.54 -4.23
CA GLY A 137 2.06 -16.94 -4.41
C GLY A 137 1.36 -17.54 -3.20
N VAL A 138 1.89 -17.29 -1.99
CA VAL A 138 1.35 -17.83 -0.74
C VAL A 138 -0.04 -17.26 -0.43
N ILE A 139 -0.25 -15.95 -0.60
CA ILE A 139 -1.55 -15.32 -0.35
C ILE A 139 -2.60 -15.84 -1.35
N GLY A 140 -2.26 -15.99 -2.62
CA GLY A 140 -3.16 -16.61 -3.60
C GLY A 140 -3.52 -18.05 -3.24
N ALA A 141 -2.56 -18.81 -2.74
CA ALA A 141 -2.75 -20.21 -2.31
C ALA A 141 -3.69 -20.35 -1.11
N LEU A 142 -3.89 -19.30 -0.28
CA LEU A 142 -4.82 -19.36 0.86
C LEU A 142 -6.25 -19.73 0.43
N SER A 143 -6.66 -19.41 -0.80
CA SER A 143 -7.96 -19.83 -1.33
C SER A 143 -8.14 -21.35 -1.39
N ALA A 144 -7.04 -22.11 -1.51
CA ALA A 144 -7.06 -23.58 -1.49
C ALA A 144 -7.09 -24.16 -0.06
N PHE A 145 -6.78 -23.35 0.97
CA PHE A 145 -6.78 -23.78 2.36
C PHE A 145 -8.02 -23.30 3.13
N TYR A 146 -8.65 -22.20 2.70
CA TYR A 146 -9.78 -21.55 3.39
C TYR A 146 -11.00 -21.40 2.48
N HIS A 147 -11.32 -22.46 1.71
CA HIS A 147 -12.44 -22.48 0.76
C HIS A 147 -13.84 -22.44 1.42
N ASP A 148 -13.91 -22.55 2.74
CA ASP A 148 -15.13 -22.41 3.55
C ASP A 148 -15.66 -20.95 3.65
N SER A 149 -14.91 -19.97 3.17
CA SER A 149 -15.25 -18.54 3.25
C SER A 149 -15.02 -17.76 1.94
N LEU A 150 -15.18 -18.41 0.80
CA LEU A 150 -14.91 -17.82 -0.52
C LEU A 150 -16.13 -17.19 -1.21
N ASP A 151 -17.35 -17.47 -0.73
CA ASP A 151 -18.57 -16.88 -1.31
C ASP A 151 -18.65 -15.38 -0.99
N ILE A 152 -18.33 -14.57 -1.99
CA ILE A 152 -18.33 -13.10 -1.88
C ILE A 152 -19.72 -12.49 -1.70
N ASN A 153 -20.79 -13.23 -2.03
CA ASN A 153 -22.17 -12.78 -1.84
C ASN A 153 -22.64 -12.96 -0.38
N ASN A 154 -21.96 -13.82 0.39
CA ASN A 154 -22.23 -14.02 1.80
C ASN A 154 -21.44 -13.01 2.66
N PRO A 155 -22.13 -12.06 3.37
CA PRO A 155 -21.44 -11.06 4.19
C PRO A 155 -20.55 -11.68 5.28
N LYS A 156 -20.95 -12.84 5.82
CA LYS A 156 -20.16 -13.54 6.85
C LYS A 156 -18.86 -14.12 6.30
N HIS A 157 -18.88 -14.64 5.06
CA HIS A 157 -17.67 -15.10 4.40
C HIS A 157 -16.72 -13.94 4.11
N ARG A 158 -17.25 -12.77 3.70
CA ARG A 158 -16.43 -11.56 3.51
C ARG A 158 -15.75 -11.12 4.81
N GLU A 159 -16.51 -11.11 5.91
CA GLU A 159 -15.99 -10.76 7.24
C GLU A 159 -14.92 -11.74 7.71
N VAL A 160 -15.16 -13.05 7.65
CA VAL A 160 -14.19 -14.09 8.05
C VAL A 160 -12.92 -14.02 7.20
N SER A 161 -13.05 -13.83 5.89
CA SER A 161 -11.90 -13.68 5.00
C SER A 161 -11.08 -12.43 5.30
N ALA A 162 -11.74 -11.32 5.65
CA ALA A 162 -11.05 -10.09 6.07
C ALA A 162 -10.25 -10.33 7.35
N HIS A 163 -10.86 -10.95 8.36
CA HIS A 163 -10.17 -11.30 9.62
C HIS A 163 -8.99 -12.24 9.37
N ARG A 164 -9.17 -13.29 8.55
CA ARG A 164 -8.10 -14.24 8.18
C ARG A 164 -6.92 -13.55 7.49
N LEU A 165 -7.19 -12.66 6.53
CA LEU A 165 -6.16 -11.93 5.82
C LEU A 165 -5.37 -11.03 6.77
N ILE A 166 -6.03 -10.17 7.55
CA ILE A 166 -5.36 -9.30 8.53
C ILE A 166 -4.54 -10.13 9.53
N ALA A 167 -5.11 -11.20 10.07
CA ALA A 167 -4.47 -12.01 11.10
C ALA A 167 -3.26 -12.81 10.58
N LYS A 168 -3.31 -13.32 9.34
CA LYS A 168 -2.28 -14.22 8.81
C LYS A 168 -1.14 -13.49 8.09
N MET A 169 -1.34 -12.25 7.68
CA MET A 169 -0.31 -11.49 6.96
C MET A 169 1.01 -11.37 7.72
N PRO A 170 1.05 -11.02 9.03
CA PRO A 170 2.31 -10.97 9.76
C PRO A 170 2.98 -12.35 9.89
N THR A 171 2.18 -13.40 10.08
CA THR A 171 2.71 -14.78 10.14
C THR A 171 3.34 -15.18 8.82
N ILE A 172 2.66 -14.94 7.69
CA ILE A 172 3.18 -15.27 6.36
C ILE A 172 4.40 -14.41 6.02
N ALA A 173 4.40 -13.11 6.33
CA ALA A 173 5.55 -12.22 6.12
C ALA A 173 6.78 -12.73 6.88
N ALA A 174 6.62 -13.11 8.15
CA ALA A 174 7.70 -13.70 8.94
C ALA A 174 8.15 -15.07 8.38
N MET A 175 7.22 -15.92 7.91
CA MET A 175 7.55 -17.18 7.26
C MET A 175 8.38 -16.98 5.98
N VAL A 176 8.04 -15.99 5.15
CA VAL A 176 8.82 -15.61 3.96
C VAL A 176 10.26 -15.27 4.34
N TYR A 177 10.44 -14.45 5.37
CA TYR A 177 11.77 -14.09 5.88
C TYR A 177 12.54 -15.31 6.41
N LYS A 178 11.92 -16.09 7.31
CA LYS A 178 12.53 -17.28 7.91
C LYS A 178 12.92 -18.32 6.84
N TYR A 179 12.07 -18.51 5.83
CA TYR A 179 12.37 -19.39 4.71
C TYR A 179 13.60 -18.94 3.92
N SER A 180 13.71 -17.64 3.60
CA SER A 180 14.86 -17.10 2.88
C SER A 180 16.19 -17.28 3.65
N LYS A 181 16.13 -17.21 4.99
CA LYS A 181 17.29 -17.41 5.88
C LYS A 181 17.61 -18.90 6.14
N GLY A 182 16.68 -19.80 5.81
CA GLY A 182 16.81 -21.21 6.16
C GLY A 182 16.64 -21.48 7.66
N GLU A 183 15.97 -20.59 8.36
CA GLU A 183 15.66 -20.69 9.78
C GLU A 183 14.29 -21.33 10.04
N PRO A 184 14.08 -21.95 11.23
CA PRO A 184 12.77 -22.46 11.62
C PRO A 184 11.71 -21.34 11.63
N MET A 185 10.54 -21.66 11.08
CA MET A 185 9.39 -20.75 11.14
C MET A 185 8.86 -20.69 12.58
N MET A 186 8.64 -19.47 13.08
CA MET A 186 8.09 -19.23 14.42
C MET A 186 6.57 -19.20 14.37
N TYR A 187 5.94 -19.69 15.43
CA TYR A 187 4.49 -19.59 15.63
C TYR A 187 4.11 -18.26 16.27
N PRO A 188 2.92 -17.73 15.97
CA PRO A 188 2.39 -16.56 16.65
C PRO A 188 2.09 -16.86 18.14
N ARG A 189 2.11 -15.82 18.96
CA ARG A 189 1.81 -15.87 20.40
C ARG A 189 0.61 -14.97 20.70
N ASN A 190 -0.35 -15.49 21.45
CA ASN A 190 -1.58 -14.74 21.76
C ASN A 190 -1.43 -13.73 22.91
N ASP A 191 -0.34 -13.79 23.68
CA ASP A 191 0.00 -12.83 24.73
C ASP A 191 0.64 -11.54 24.20
N LEU A 192 1.11 -11.53 22.94
CA LEU A 192 1.70 -10.37 22.31
C LEU A 192 0.66 -9.55 21.54
N ASN A 193 0.92 -8.24 21.38
CA ASN A 193 0.16 -7.41 20.45
C ASN A 193 0.58 -7.69 18.98
N TYR A 194 -0.09 -7.08 18.04
CA TYR A 194 0.09 -7.35 16.60
C TYR A 194 1.52 -7.08 16.11
N ALA A 195 2.10 -5.93 16.49
CA ALA A 195 3.46 -5.54 16.09
C ALA A 195 4.52 -6.37 16.83
N GLU A 196 4.35 -6.59 18.14
CA GLU A 196 5.22 -7.46 18.93
C GLU A 196 5.24 -8.88 18.35
N ASN A 197 4.07 -9.41 18.01
CA ASN A 197 3.94 -10.76 17.46
C ASN A 197 4.66 -10.89 16.10
N PHE A 198 4.56 -9.88 15.25
CA PHE A 198 5.32 -9.85 13.99
C PHE A 198 6.83 -9.87 14.23
N LEU A 199 7.35 -9.00 15.13
CA LEU A 199 8.77 -8.95 15.47
C LEU A 199 9.25 -10.25 16.12
N HIS A 200 8.41 -10.84 16.99
CA HIS A 200 8.68 -12.16 17.58
C HIS A 200 8.86 -13.24 16.51
N MET A 201 7.91 -13.36 15.60
CA MET A 201 7.98 -14.38 14.54
C MET A 201 9.13 -14.15 13.56
N MET A 202 9.52 -12.90 13.36
CA MET A 202 10.59 -12.54 12.45
C MET A 202 11.98 -12.81 13.04
N PHE A 203 12.22 -12.45 14.31
CA PHE A 203 13.58 -12.40 14.87
C PHE A 203 13.89 -13.46 15.91
N ASN A 204 12.90 -14.06 16.55
CA ASN A 204 13.14 -15.11 17.53
C ASN A 204 13.34 -16.48 16.87
N THR A 205 13.92 -17.41 17.62
CA THR A 205 14.12 -18.80 17.22
C THR A 205 13.53 -19.73 18.29
N PRO A 206 13.26 -21.03 17.98
CA PRO A 206 12.70 -21.94 18.97
C PRO A 206 13.58 -22.16 20.21
N CYS A 207 14.89 -21.98 20.07
CA CYS A 207 15.85 -22.16 21.15
C CYS A 207 16.13 -20.90 21.98
N GLU A 208 15.73 -19.70 21.46
CA GLU A 208 15.99 -18.44 22.14
C GLU A 208 14.86 -17.44 21.87
N THR A 209 14.21 -16.99 22.94
CA THR A 209 13.20 -15.91 22.88
C THR A 209 13.81 -14.64 23.45
N LYS A 210 14.07 -13.67 22.58
CA LYS A 210 14.54 -12.33 22.99
C LYS A 210 13.33 -11.46 23.32
N PRO A 211 13.41 -10.65 24.38
CA PRO A 211 12.39 -9.65 24.65
C PRO A 211 12.30 -8.63 23.49
N ILE A 212 11.09 -8.21 23.20
CA ILE A 212 10.85 -7.20 22.16
C ILE A 212 10.85 -5.83 22.83
N SER A 213 11.66 -4.91 22.32
CA SER A 213 11.64 -3.52 22.78
C SER A 213 10.27 -2.88 22.51
N PRO A 214 9.63 -2.28 23.53
CA PRO A 214 8.37 -1.54 23.34
C PRO A 214 8.51 -0.40 22.33
N VAL A 215 9.69 0.22 22.23
CA VAL A 215 9.97 1.30 21.26
C VAL A 215 9.92 0.75 19.84
N LEU A 216 10.56 -0.41 19.59
CA LEU A 216 10.54 -1.04 18.26
C LEU A 216 9.14 -1.54 17.89
N ALA A 217 8.40 -2.11 18.85
CA ALA A 217 7.02 -2.53 18.62
C ALA A 217 6.11 -1.34 18.28
N LYS A 218 6.25 -0.22 18.99
CA LYS A 218 5.54 1.03 18.72
C LYS A 218 5.89 1.60 17.34
N ALA A 219 7.17 1.57 16.96
CA ALA A 219 7.63 2.00 15.65
C ALA A 219 6.99 1.18 14.53
N MET A 220 6.97 -0.15 14.67
CA MET A 220 6.29 -1.03 13.72
C MET A 220 4.79 -0.78 13.64
N ALA A 221 4.11 -0.58 14.78
CA ALA A 221 2.68 -0.24 14.81
C ALA A 221 2.39 1.07 14.05
N ARG A 222 3.21 2.10 14.24
CA ARG A 222 3.11 3.38 13.51
C ARG A 222 3.34 3.19 12.00
N ILE A 223 4.34 2.40 11.60
CA ILE A 223 4.57 2.06 10.20
C ILE A 223 3.33 1.39 9.62
N PHE A 224 2.73 0.43 10.31
CA PHE A 224 1.53 -0.25 9.85
C PHE A 224 0.35 0.72 9.68
N ILE A 225 0.11 1.60 10.66
CA ILE A 225 -0.99 2.59 10.60
C ILE A 225 -0.78 3.55 9.41
N LEU A 226 0.42 4.10 9.27
CA LEU A 226 0.72 5.11 8.24
C LEU A 226 0.72 4.54 6.81
N HIS A 227 0.79 3.21 6.66
CA HIS A 227 0.70 2.51 5.38
C HIS A 227 -0.63 1.78 5.18
N ALA A 228 -1.56 1.83 6.15
CA ALA A 228 -2.79 1.03 6.15
C ALA A 228 -3.67 1.26 4.92
N ASP A 229 -3.86 2.52 4.50
CA ASP A 229 -4.61 2.85 3.28
C ASP A 229 -4.12 4.17 2.67
N HIS A 230 -4.36 4.35 1.37
CA HIS A 230 -4.02 5.57 0.64
C HIS A 230 -4.91 5.71 -0.61
N GLU A 231 -6.23 5.71 -0.43
CA GLU A 231 -7.23 5.91 -1.47
C GLU A 231 -7.10 4.93 -2.65
N GLN A 232 -7.42 5.38 -3.89
CA GLN A 232 -7.36 4.59 -5.12
C GLN A 232 -5.94 4.58 -5.73
N ASN A 233 -4.95 4.14 -4.96
CA ASN A 233 -3.62 3.84 -5.50
C ASN A 233 -3.66 2.63 -6.44
N ALA A 234 -2.56 2.37 -7.17
CA ALA A 234 -2.51 1.32 -8.19
C ALA A 234 -2.90 -0.07 -7.66
N SER A 235 -2.43 -0.45 -6.46
CA SER A 235 -2.75 -1.78 -5.90
C SER A 235 -4.19 -1.87 -5.39
N THR A 236 -4.73 -0.83 -4.78
CA THR A 236 -6.14 -0.78 -4.35
C THR A 236 -7.08 -0.85 -5.56
N SER A 237 -6.79 -0.09 -6.62
CA SER A 237 -7.54 -0.14 -7.87
C SER A 237 -7.47 -1.51 -8.53
N THR A 238 -6.31 -2.19 -8.48
CA THR A 238 -6.13 -3.55 -8.99
C THR A 238 -6.98 -4.56 -8.20
N VAL A 239 -7.01 -4.46 -6.86
CA VAL A 239 -7.85 -5.32 -6.00
C VAL A 239 -9.33 -5.12 -6.33
N ARG A 240 -9.79 -3.88 -6.49
CA ARG A 240 -11.17 -3.58 -6.87
C ARG A 240 -11.49 -4.11 -8.26
N LEU A 241 -10.59 -3.93 -9.24
CA LEU A 241 -10.78 -4.42 -10.59
C LEU A 241 -10.89 -5.95 -10.62
N ALA A 242 -9.98 -6.66 -9.95
CA ALA A 242 -10.04 -8.12 -9.80
C ALA A 242 -11.34 -8.55 -9.08
N GLY A 243 -11.67 -7.90 -7.97
CA GLY A 243 -12.90 -8.18 -7.20
C GLY A 243 -14.19 -7.94 -7.99
N SER A 244 -14.19 -6.98 -8.92
CA SER A 244 -15.35 -6.69 -9.77
C SER A 244 -15.75 -7.85 -10.68
N SER A 245 -14.83 -8.80 -10.93
CA SER A 245 -15.11 -10.04 -11.68
C SER A 245 -15.75 -11.13 -10.83
N GLY A 246 -15.95 -10.92 -9.54
CA GLY A 246 -16.42 -11.95 -8.61
C GLY A 246 -15.30 -12.85 -8.05
N ALA A 247 -14.03 -12.49 -8.24
CA ALA A 247 -12.90 -13.26 -7.73
C ALA A 247 -12.90 -13.28 -6.18
N ASN A 248 -12.44 -14.41 -5.61
CA ASN A 248 -12.36 -14.58 -4.16
C ASN A 248 -11.36 -13.57 -3.52
N PRO A 249 -11.51 -13.25 -2.23
CA PRO A 249 -10.73 -12.22 -1.57
C PRO A 249 -9.22 -12.50 -1.57
N PHE A 250 -8.79 -13.75 -1.40
CA PHE A 250 -7.35 -14.09 -1.40
C PHE A 250 -6.70 -13.84 -2.76
N ALA A 251 -7.39 -14.19 -3.85
CA ALA A 251 -6.92 -13.91 -5.21
C ALA A 251 -6.89 -12.40 -5.49
N CYS A 252 -7.88 -11.65 -5.01
CA CYS A 252 -7.90 -10.18 -5.13
C CYS A 252 -6.72 -9.55 -4.39
N ILE A 253 -6.43 -9.97 -3.15
CA ILE A 253 -5.29 -9.44 -2.39
C ILE A 253 -3.95 -9.85 -3.02
N ALA A 254 -3.83 -11.07 -3.55
CA ALA A 254 -2.64 -11.47 -4.30
C ALA A 254 -2.39 -10.55 -5.51
N SER A 255 -3.44 -10.14 -6.23
CA SER A 255 -3.32 -9.18 -7.34
C SER A 255 -2.86 -7.79 -6.86
N GLY A 256 -3.33 -7.35 -5.68
CA GLY A 256 -2.85 -6.13 -5.03
C GLY A 256 -1.38 -6.19 -4.66
N ILE A 257 -0.93 -7.33 -4.12
CA ILE A 257 0.49 -7.59 -3.81
C ILE A 257 1.33 -7.53 -5.09
N ALA A 258 0.87 -8.14 -6.18
CA ALA A 258 1.56 -8.09 -7.46
C ALA A 258 1.70 -6.66 -7.99
N ALA A 259 0.64 -5.85 -7.90
CA ALA A 259 0.69 -4.44 -8.29
C ALA A 259 1.60 -3.60 -7.37
N LEU A 260 1.58 -3.87 -6.06
CA LEU A 260 2.41 -3.17 -5.08
C LEU A 260 3.91 -3.45 -5.32
N TRP A 261 4.26 -4.64 -5.78
CA TRP A 261 5.65 -5.01 -6.05
C TRP A 261 6.30 -4.20 -7.19
N GLY A 262 5.49 -3.58 -8.04
CA GLY A 262 6.02 -2.75 -9.12
C GLY A 262 6.91 -1.59 -8.62
N PRO A 263 8.06 -1.32 -9.28
CA PRO A 263 9.00 -0.28 -8.84
C PRO A 263 8.41 1.14 -8.87
N ALA A 264 7.36 1.35 -9.64
CA ALA A 264 6.64 2.62 -9.70
C ALA A 264 5.61 2.81 -8.57
N HIS A 265 5.42 1.82 -7.69
CA HIS A 265 4.44 1.85 -6.61
C HIS A 265 5.07 1.58 -5.24
N GLY A 266 5.25 0.31 -4.83
CA GLY A 266 5.68 -0.03 -3.47
C GLY A 266 7.19 -0.09 -3.26
N GLY A 267 8.00 0.08 -4.30
CA GLY A 267 9.46 -0.02 -4.22
C GLY A 267 10.19 1.25 -3.79
N ALA A 268 9.49 2.31 -3.38
CA ALA A 268 10.10 3.60 -3.09
C ALA A 268 11.04 3.57 -1.87
N ASN A 269 10.64 2.90 -0.79
CA ASN A 269 11.47 2.78 0.42
C ASN A 269 12.74 1.94 0.20
N GLU A 270 12.68 0.89 -0.63
CA GLU A 270 13.89 0.17 -1.06
C GLU A 270 14.81 1.05 -1.91
N ALA A 271 14.21 1.87 -2.78
CA ALA A 271 14.97 2.79 -3.64
C ALA A 271 15.69 3.88 -2.82
N VAL A 272 15.13 4.31 -1.68
CA VAL A 272 15.82 5.23 -0.75
C VAL A 272 17.12 4.63 -0.26
N LEU A 273 17.11 3.39 0.24
CA LEU A 273 18.33 2.77 0.76
C LEU A 273 19.36 2.52 -0.34
N ARG A 274 18.93 2.07 -1.52
CA ARG A 274 19.85 1.95 -2.67
C ARG A 274 20.50 3.28 -3.05
N MET A 275 19.74 4.37 -3.00
CA MET A 275 20.28 5.72 -3.23
C MET A 275 21.29 6.12 -2.15
N LEU A 276 21.00 5.86 -0.87
CA LEU A 276 21.96 6.12 0.22
C LEU A 276 23.24 5.28 0.07
N ASP A 277 23.11 4.01 -0.34
CA ASP A 277 24.26 3.15 -0.65
C ASP A 277 25.09 3.70 -1.83
N GLU A 278 24.43 4.26 -2.86
CA GLU A 278 25.08 4.86 -4.03
C GLU A 278 25.84 6.16 -3.64
N ILE A 279 25.27 6.99 -2.79
CA ILE A 279 25.93 8.20 -2.26
C ILE A 279 27.12 7.77 -1.39
N GLY A 280 26.95 6.77 -0.53
CA GLY A 280 27.95 6.07 0.25
C GLY A 280 28.52 6.83 1.44
N ASP A 281 28.87 8.12 1.29
CA ASP A 281 29.50 8.94 2.32
C ASP A 281 28.97 10.37 2.31
N VAL A 282 28.92 11.01 3.50
CA VAL A 282 28.44 12.38 3.68
C VAL A 282 29.18 13.37 2.79
N SER A 283 30.48 13.17 2.56
CA SER A 283 31.30 14.04 1.69
C SER A 283 30.87 14.03 0.22
N ASN A 284 30.08 13.05 -0.21
CA ASN A 284 29.57 12.96 -1.57
C ASN A 284 28.23 13.67 -1.78
N ILE A 285 27.55 14.08 -0.71
CA ILE A 285 26.17 14.61 -0.78
C ILE A 285 26.05 15.75 -1.79
N ASP A 286 26.92 16.76 -1.72
CA ASP A 286 26.86 17.93 -2.58
C ASP A 286 26.93 17.53 -4.08
N LYS A 287 27.81 16.57 -4.41
CA LYS A 287 27.92 16.04 -5.78
C LYS A 287 26.63 15.38 -6.25
N PHE A 288 25.97 14.59 -5.39
CA PHE A 288 24.73 13.90 -5.75
C PHE A 288 23.51 14.82 -5.73
N VAL A 289 23.51 15.85 -4.89
CA VAL A 289 22.53 16.93 -4.93
C VAL A 289 22.59 17.69 -6.25
N GLU A 290 23.79 18.02 -6.73
CA GLU A 290 23.95 18.66 -8.04
C GLU A 290 23.52 17.75 -9.20
N LYS A 291 23.80 16.45 -9.15
CA LYS A 291 23.25 15.48 -10.12
C LYS A 291 21.71 15.46 -10.10
N ALA A 292 21.09 15.48 -8.93
CA ALA A 292 19.63 15.49 -8.82
C ALA A 292 18.98 16.76 -9.39
N LYS A 293 19.72 17.88 -9.39
CA LYS A 293 19.30 19.15 -9.98
C LYS A 293 19.42 19.14 -11.52
N ASP A 294 20.33 18.36 -12.07
CA ASP A 294 20.51 18.23 -13.53
C ASP A 294 19.38 17.36 -14.12
N LYS A 295 18.60 17.94 -15.03
CA LYS A 295 17.51 17.23 -15.73
C LYS A 295 18.00 16.12 -16.66
N ASN A 296 19.27 16.18 -17.11
CA ASN A 296 19.88 15.22 -18.01
C ASN A 296 20.56 14.06 -17.26
N ASP A 297 20.80 14.20 -15.95
CA ASP A 297 21.37 13.12 -15.13
C ASP A 297 20.23 12.14 -14.76
N PRO A 298 20.42 10.81 -14.89
CA PRO A 298 19.44 9.80 -14.51
C PRO A 298 19.24 9.68 -12.98
N PHE A 299 20.17 10.20 -12.19
CA PHE A 299 20.08 10.16 -10.72
C PHE A 299 18.87 10.95 -10.20
N LYS A 300 18.13 10.36 -9.28
CA LYS A 300 16.99 10.99 -8.60
C LYS A 300 17.09 10.80 -7.10
N LEU A 301 16.79 11.84 -6.35
CA LEU A 301 16.62 11.72 -4.90
C LEU A 301 15.32 10.95 -4.60
N MET A 302 15.49 9.70 -4.17
CA MET A 302 14.37 8.83 -3.79
C MET A 302 13.91 9.15 -2.36
N GLY A 303 12.61 9.08 -2.13
CA GLY A 303 12.03 9.44 -0.83
C GLY A 303 11.82 10.96 -0.62
N PHE A 304 11.96 11.77 -1.69
CA PHE A 304 11.72 13.21 -1.69
C PHE A 304 10.60 13.58 -2.65
N GLY A 305 9.70 14.46 -2.18
CA GLY A 305 8.47 14.81 -2.90
C GLY A 305 7.46 13.66 -2.89
N HIS A 306 6.28 13.92 -3.43
CA HIS A 306 5.20 12.93 -3.52
C HIS A 306 4.30 13.21 -4.72
N ARG A 307 3.77 12.16 -5.36
CA ARG A 307 2.85 12.34 -6.52
C ARG A 307 1.56 13.07 -6.16
N VAL A 308 1.06 12.84 -4.95
CA VAL A 308 -0.22 13.39 -4.47
C VAL A 308 0.01 14.66 -3.68
N TYR A 309 0.92 14.63 -2.69
CA TYR A 309 1.20 15.79 -1.85
C TYR A 309 2.11 16.78 -2.56
N LYS A 310 1.56 17.95 -2.89
CA LYS A 310 2.33 19.10 -3.40
C LYS A 310 2.92 19.94 -2.26
N ASN A 311 2.52 19.65 -1.04
CA ASN A 311 3.03 20.20 0.20
C ASN A 311 3.66 19.08 1.02
N PHE A 312 3.65 19.20 2.33
CA PHE A 312 4.22 18.21 3.23
C PHE A 312 3.36 16.94 3.34
N ASP A 313 3.96 15.75 3.29
CA ASP A 313 3.29 14.48 3.57
C ASP A 313 2.96 14.39 5.07
N PRO A 314 1.69 14.34 5.49
CA PRO A 314 1.30 14.35 6.91
C PRO A 314 1.87 13.17 7.69
N ARG A 315 2.23 12.08 7.01
CA ARG A 315 2.83 10.88 7.62
C ARG A 315 4.30 11.09 7.97
N ALA A 316 5.01 11.94 7.23
CA ALA A 316 6.45 12.11 7.37
C ALA A 316 6.86 12.69 8.74
N LYS A 317 6.04 13.56 9.33
CA LYS A 317 6.31 14.14 10.67
C LYS A 317 6.33 13.05 11.75
N VAL A 318 5.33 12.17 11.76
CA VAL A 318 5.24 11.06 12.72
C VAL A 318 6.38 10.07 12.49
N MET A 319 6.70 9.78 11.22
CA MET A 319 7.80 8.88 10.88
C MET A 319 9.16 9.42 11.28
N LYS A 320 9.39 10.74 11.13
CA LYS A 320 10.64 11.36 11.61
C LYS A 320 10.81 11.19 13.11
N GLN A 321 9.79 11.55 13.89
CA GLN A 321 9.82 11.36 15.34
C GLN A 321 10.06 9.89 15.71
N THR A 322 9.41 8.96 15.02
CA THR A 322 9.58 7.53 15.23
C THR A 322 11.00 7.07 14.89
N CYS A 323 11.60 7.63 13.84
CA CYS A 323 12.99 7.37 13.47
C CYS A 323 13.94 7.80 14.61
N ASP A 324 13.78 9.01 15.11
CA ASP A 324 14.59 9.54 16.21
C ASP A 324 14.45 8.66 17.48
N GLU A 325 13.22 8.24 17.85
CA GLU A 325 12.95 7.33 18.97
C GLU A 325 13.68 5.98 18.79
N VAL A 326 13.63 5.38 17.61
CA VAL A 326 14.28 4.08 17.30
C VAL A 326 15.81 4.16 17.33
N LEU A 327 16.38 5.21 16.76
CA LEU A 327 17.82 5.40 16.73
C LEU A 327 18.40 5.62 18.12
N GLN A 328 17.68 6.38 18.94
CA GLN A 328 18.05 6.60 20.35
C GLN A 328 17.99 5.28 21.15
N GLU A 329 16.93 4.47 20.98
CA GLU A 329 16.76 3.18 21.65
C GLU A 329 17.88 2.19 21.31
N LEU A 330 18.26 2.13 20.03
CA LEU A 330 19.25 1.17 19.56
C LEU A 330 20.69 1.65 19.73
N GLY A 331 20.92 2.92 20.06
CA GLY A 331 22.25 3.51 20.22
C GLY A 331 23.08 3.42 18.92
N ILE A 332 22.43 3.45 17.76
CA ILE A 332 23.08 3.23 16.47
C ILE A 332 23.78 4.48 16.00
N ASN A 333 25.10 4.39 15.79
CA ASN A 333 25.90 5.27 14.96
C ASN A 333 26.16 4.59 13.60
N ASP A 334 25.12 4.54 12.75
CA ASP A 334 25.23 4.00 11.40
C ASP A 334 25.59 5.14 10.43
N PRO A 335 26.68 5.05 9.63
CA PRO A 335 27.05 6.07 8.66
C PRO A 335 25.97 6.42 7.64
N GLN A 336 25.13 5.44 7.26
CA GLN A 336 24.00 5.71 6.37
C GLN A 336 22.90 6.56 7.03
N LEU A 337 22.73 6.43 8.33
CA LEU A 337 21.77 7.26 9.08
C LEU A 337 22.29 8.69 9.20
N GLU A 338 23.58 8.88 9.47
CA GLU A 338 24.21 10.20 9.42
C GLU A 338 24.05 10.84 8.05
N LEU A 339 24.32 10.07 6.99
CA LEU A 339 24.13 10.48 5.60
C LEU A 339 22.67 10.90 5.34
N ALA A 340 21.70 10.10 5.78
CA ALA A 340 20.29 10.39 5.60
C ALA A 340 19.85 11.67 6.34
N MET A 341 20.28 11.85 7.58
CA MET A 341 19.99 13.06 8.37
C MET A 341 20.60 14.31 7.74
N LYS A 342 21.82 14.21 7.21
CA LYS A 342 22.47 15.33 6.52
C LYS A 342 21.79 15.68 5.20
N LEU A 343 21.37 14.67 4.45
CA LEU A 343 20.61 14.86 3.21
C LEU A 343 19.23 15.50 3.48
N GLU A 344 18.55 15.09 4.56
CA GLU A 344 17.32 15.74 5.02
C GLU A 344 17.54 17.22 5.33
N GLU A 345 18.60 17.53 6.08
CA GLU A 345 18.93 18.92 6.46
C GLU A 345 19.14 19.79 5.21
N ILE A 346 19.89 19.30 4.22
CA ILE A 346 20.11 20.01 2.97
C ILE A 346 18.80 20.20 2.21
N ALA A 347 18.01 19.17 2.03
CA ALA A 347 16.73 19.26 1.29
C ALA A 347 15.72 20.24 1.95
N ARG A 348 15.81 20.45 3.24
CA ARG A 348 14.95 21.40 3.96
C ARG A 348 15.36 22.87 3.79
N HIS A 349 16.61 23.14 3.39
CA HIS A 349 17.17 24.49 3.34
C HIS A 349 17.62 24.91 1.92
N ASP A 350 17.93 23.97 1.04
CA ASP A 350 18.37 24.27 -0.32
C ASP A 350 17.17 24.82 -1.15
N PRO A 351 17.31 25.99 -1.79
CA PRO A 351 16.23 26.64 -2.54
C PRO A 351 15.63 25.76 -3.64
N TYR A 352 16.42 24.92 -4.28
CA TYR A 352 15.94 24.02 -5.34
C TYR A 352 14.87 23.05 -4.85
N PHE A 353 15.06 22.47 -3.64
CA PHE A 353 14.11 21.53 -3.05
C PHE A 353 12.92 22.24 -2.44
N VAL A 354 13.15 23.35 -1.74
CA VAL A 354 12.11 24.15 -1.09
C VAL A 354 11.11 24.71 -2.12
N GLU A 355 11.61 25.33 -3.21
CA GLU A 355 10.78 25.89 -4.28
C GLU A 355 9.94 24.84 -5.02
N ARG A 356 10.38 23.59 -5.01
CA ARG A 356 9.70 22.45 -5.67
C ARG A 356 8.96 21.54 -4.71
N ASN A 357 8.91 21.89 -3.43
CA ASN A 357 8.30 21.08 -2.37
C ASN A 357 8.82 19.63 -2.31
N LEU A 358 10.13 19.45 -2.56
CA LEU A 358 10.79 18.14 -2.53
C LEU A 358 11.24 17.80 -1.10
N TYR A 359 10.29 17.73 -0.19
CA TYR A 359 10.53 17.34 1.20
C TYR A 359 10.65 15.82 1.36
N PRO A 360 11.39 15.34 2.40
CA PRO A 360 11.39 13.91 2.74
C PRO A 360 9.97 13.42 3.01
N ASN A 361 9.61 12.28 2.43
CA ASN A 361 8.30 11.66 2.58
C ASN A 361 8.31 10.46 3.54
N VAL A 362 7.18 9.76 3.67
CA VAL A 362 7.06 8.60 4.55
C VAL A 362 8.05 7.47 4.21
N ASP A 363 8.38 7.27 2.93
CA ASP A 363 9.26 6.19 2.48
C ASP A 363 10.71 6.43 2.88
N PHE A 364 11.15 7.70 2.94
CA PHE A 364 12.48 8.06 3.40
C PHE A 364 12.73 7.59 4.84
N TYR A 365 11.86 7.94 5.77
CA TYR A 365 12.05 7.58 7.17
C TYR A 365 11.73 6.11 7.46
N SER A 366 10.70 5.53 6.82
CA SER A 366 10.36 4.13 7.04
C SER A 366 11.47 3.19 6.61
N GLY A 367 12.18 3.49 5.51
CA GLY A 367 13.34 2.73 5.07
C GLY A 367 14.45 2.71 6.13
N ILE A 368 14.76 3.87 6.70
CA ILE A 368 15.77 4.01 7.76
C ILE A 368 15.38 3.21 9.01
N ILE A 369 14.13 3.35 9.47
CA ILE A 369 13.63 2.64 10.65
C ILE A 369 13.71 1.12 10.45
N LEU A 370 13.21 0.62 9.32
CA LEU A 370 13.21 -0.81 9.03
C LEU A 370 14.64 -1.39 8.98
N LYS A 371 15.58 -0.64 8.39
CA LYS A 371 17.00 -1.02 8.39
C LYS A 371 17.56 -1.04 9.81
N ALA A 372 17.30 -0.01 10.60
CA ALA A 372 17.78 0.09 11.99
C ALA A 372 17.27 -1.08 12.86
N ILE A 373 16.03 -1.51 12.68
CA ILE A 373 15.44 -2.68 13.36
C ILE A 373 16.11 -4.00 12.92
N GLY A 374 16.83 -4.02 11.77
CA GLY A 374 17.47 -5.21 11.22
C GLY A 374 16.60 -5.96 10.19
N ILE A 375 15.57 -5.32 9.67
CA ILE A 375 14.76 -5.88 8.57
C ILE A 375 15.53 -5.70 7.26
N PRO A 376 15.79 -6.76 6.49
CA PRO A 376 16.51 -6.64 5.23
C PRO A 376 15.68 -5.88 4.19
N THR A 377 16.35 -5.10 3.34
CA THR A 377 15.73 -4.23 2.34
C THR A 377 14.73 -4.97 1.45
N SER A 378 15.03 -6.21 1.07
CA SER A 378 14.12 -7.05 0.27
C SER A 378 12.77 -7.36 0.92
N MET A 379 12.65 -7.15 2.25
CA MET A 379 11.39 -7.33 3.02
C MET A 379 10.56 -6.04 3.12
N PHE A 380 11.05 -4.90 2.71
CA PHE A 380 10.36 -3.62 2.93
C PHE A 380 9.00 -3.56 2.25
N THR A 381 8.93 -3.96 0.99
CA THR A 381 7.66 -4.01 0.26
C THR A 381 6.71 -5.09 0.83
N VAL A 382 7.24 -6.17 1.44
CA VAL A 382 6.42 -7.15 2.18
C VAL A 382 5.79 -6.52 3.43
N ILE A 383 6.55 -5.70 4.17
CA ILE A 383 6.03 -4.94 5.32
C ILE A 383 4.93 -3.97 4.87
N PHE A 384 5.14 -3.32 3.74
CA PHE A 384 4.13 -2.45 3.15
C PHE A 384 2.86 -3.25 2.78
N ALA A 385 2.98 -4.42 2.13
CA ALA A 385 1.84 -5.28 1.81
C ALA A 385 1.07 -5.73 3.05
N LEU A 386 1.79 -6.11 4.13
CA LEU A 386 1.20 -6.44 5.41
C LEU A 386 0.33 -5.28 5.93
N ALA A 387 0.89 -4.09 6.01
CA ALA A 387 0.21 -2.90 6.50
C ALA A 387 -1.00 -2.52 5.61
N ARG A 388 -0.85 -2.59 4.29
CA ARG A 388 -1.86 -2.21 3.30
C ARG A 388 -3.00 -3.22 3.15
N THR A 389 -2.89 -4.40 3.70
CA THR A 389 -3.90 -5.46 3.56
C THR A 389 -5.30 -4.98 3.96
N VAL A 390 -5.44 -4.26 5.05
CA VAL A 390 -6.73 -3.69 5.46
C VAL A 390 -7.24 -2.65 4.47
N GLY A 391 -6.36 -1.82 3.91
CA GLY A 391 -6.70 -0.81 2.89
C GLY A 391 -6.99 -1.39 1.51
N TRP A 392 -6.73 -2.67 1.28
CA TRP A 392 -7.23 -3.42 0.13
C TRP A 392 -8.57 -4.07 0.40
N ILE A 393 -8.72 -4.65 1.59
CA ILE A 393 -9.94 -5.38 1.99
C ILE A 393 -11.12 -4.42 2.16
N SER A 394 -10.92 -3.27 2.80
CA SER A 394 -12.01 -2.33 3.09
C SER A 394 -12.66 -1.78 1.82
N PRO A 395 -11.91 -1.29 0.79
CA PRO A 395 -12.51 -0.88 -0.48
C PRO A 395 -13.11 -2.03 -1.29
N TRP A 396 -12.57 -3.25 -1.16
CA TRP A 396 -13.15 -4.44 -1.75
C TRP A 396 -14.52 -4.76 -1.13
N GLN A 397 -14.63 -4.75 0.21
CA GLN A 397 -15.90 -4.96 0.91
C GLN A 397 -16.91 -3.83 0.63
N GLU A 398 -16.45 -2.57 0.59
CA GLU A 398 -17.30 -1.43 0.25
C GLU A 398 -17.89 -1.59 -1.15
N MET A 399 -17.09 -1.97 -2.14
CA MET A 399 -17.56 -2.24 -3.50
C MET A 399 -18.64 -3.33 -3.52
N LEU A 400 -18.45 -4.44 -2.81
CA LEU A 400 -19.39 -5.57 -2.77
C LEU A 400 -20.66 -5.29 -1.94
N SER A 401 -20.66 -4.24 -1.12
CA SER A 401 -21.82 -3.84 -0.31
C SER A 401 -22.80 -2.94 -1.04
N GLY A 402 -22.46 -2.48 -2.24
CA GLY A 402 -23.29 -1.64 -3.09
C GLY A 402 -23.45 -2.22 -4.51
N PRO A 403 -24.18 -1.52 -5.38
CA PRO A 403 -24.25 -1.89 -6.77
C PRO A 403 -22.88 -1.65 -7.44
N TYR A 404 -22.25 -2.69 -7.94
CA TYR A 404 -21.01 -2.60 -8.70
C TYR A 404 -21.13 -3.22 -10.08
N LYS A 405 -20.21 -2.90 -10.95
CA LYS A 405 -20.13 -3.47 -12.31
C LYS A 405 -18.75 -4.04 -12.53
N LEU A 406 -18.69 -5.08 -13.39
CA LEU A 406 -17.43 -5.61 -13.88
C LEU A 406 -16.60 -4.49 -14.52
N GLY A 407 -15.40 -4.28 -14.01
CA GLY A 407 -14.44 -3.32 -14.55
C GLY A 407 -13.95 -3.79 -15.92
N ARG A 408 -14.36 -3.07 -16.97
CA ARG A 408 -13.94 -3.31 -18.35
C ARG A 408 -13.72 -1.97 -19.05
N PRO A 409 -12.53 -1.39 -18.94
CA PRO A 409 -12.22 -0.13 -19.62
C PRO A 409 -12.29 -0.28 -21.15
N ARG A 410 -12.53 0.83 -21.84
CA ARG A 410 -12.45 0.92 -23.29
C ARG A 410 -11.01 1.18 -23.73
N GLN A 411 -10.75 0.98 -25.02
CA GLN A 411 -9.47 1.34 -25.64
C GLN A 411 -9.69 2.13 -26.91
N LEU A 412 -8.79 3.06 -27.22
CA LEU A 412 -8.66 3.67 -28.53
C LEU A 412 -7.84 2.70 -29.40
N TYR A 413 -8.49 2.10 -30.39
CA TYR A 413 -7.82 1.19 -31.31
C TYR A 413 -7.08 1.97 -32.38
N THR A 414 -5.78 1.75 -32.48
CA THR A 414 -4.88 2.40 -33.47
C THR A 414 -4.18 1.39 -34.38
N GLY A 415 -4.64 0.15 -34.38
CA GLY A 415 -4.08 -0.92 -35.20
C GLY A 415 -4.59 -0.88 -36.65
N HIS A 416 -4.33 -1.95 -37.39
CA HIS A 416 -4.79 -2.09 -38.76
C HIS A 416 -6.32 -2.19 -38.82
N THR A 417 -6.89 -1.69 -39.93
CA THR A 417 -8.26 -2.02 -40.32
C THR A 417 -8.40 -3.52 -40.58
N GLN A 418 -9.62 -3.98 -40.84
CA GLN A 418 -9.87 -5.40 -41.17
C GLN A 418 -8.98 -5.83 -42.33
N ARG A 419 -8.33 -6.99 -42.14
CA ARG A 419 -7.51 -7.65 -43.15
C ARG A 419 -7.91 -9.10 -43.24
N ASP A 420 -7.86 -9.63 -44.49
CA ASP A 420 -8.10 -11.06 -44.72
C ASP A 420 -6.91 -11.90 -44.27
N PHE A 421 -7.21 -13.11 -43.81
CA PHE A 421 -6.18 -14.09 -43.42
C PHE A 421 -5.48 -14.61 -44.70
N THR A 422 -4.16 -14.40 -44.75
CA THR A 422 -3.32 -14.96 -45.80
C THR A 422 -2.75 -16.29 -45.36
N ALA A 423 -2.91 -17.35 -46.11
CA ALA A 423 -2.34 -18.66 -45.76
C ALA A 423 -0.81 -18.61 -45.71
N LEU A 424 -0.19 -19.43 -44.83
CA LEU A 424 1.26 -19.37 -44.59
C LEU A 424 2.09 -19.50 -45.88
N LYS A 425 1.68 -20.37 -46.82
CA LYS A 425 2.34 -20.57 -48.11
C LYS A 425 2.32 -19.33 -49.04
N ASP A 426 1.40 -18.40 -48.79
CA ASP A 426 1.15 -17.18 -49.61
C ASP A 426 1.67 -15.90 -48.95
N ARG A 427 2.40 -16.06 -47.81
CA ARG A 427 3.06 -14.94 -47.10
C ARG A 427 4.48 -14.82 -47.61
N GLY A 428 4.78 -13.70 -48.28
CA GLY A 428 6.11 -13.41 -48.78
C GLY A 428 7.14 -13.11 -47.71
#